data_f2a060f88141ae146654028fe9a3f9f2
#
_entry.id   f2a060f88141ae146654028fe9a3f9f2
#
_cell.length_a   1.000
_cell.length_b   1.000
_cell.length_c   1.000
_cell.angle_alpha   90.00
_cell.angle_beta   90.00
_cell.angle_gamma   90.00
#
_symmetry.space_group_name_H-M   'P 1'
#
loop_
_entity.id
_entity.type
_entity.pdbx_description
1 polymer ?
#
loop_
_entity_poly.entity_id
_entity_poly.type
_entity_poly.pdbx_seq_one_letter_code
_entity_poly.pdbx_strand_id
1 'polypeptide(L)'
;YVYQSMDGCPVKADNYFDSVADAFGSVLIDEETYLRMYLTDLDWPLTAKETLVVTNGCIDVTGTRRVRFVTGDAVGELRRMKANGDGSVVAYGEEIGSLLLNSGLVDEITVITVPGLVGGNEKALVCGQDDGRVWSVQSSKVLEDGKVRTVYGKV
;
A
#
# COMPACT_ATOMS: atom_id res chain seq x y z
N TYR A 1 -1.90 -1.29 3.03
CA TYR A 1 -0.90 -0.98 4.06
C TYR A 1 -0.67 0.52 4.13
N VAL A 2 -0.77 1.08 5.32
CA VAL A 2 -0.64 2.52 5.55
C VAL A 2 0.30 2.76 6.73
N TYR A 3 1.23 3.67 6.56
CA TYR A 3 2.09 4.16 7.64
C TYR A 3 1.67 5.57 8.03
N GLN A 4 1.43 5.78 9.31
CA GLN A 4 1.02 7.08 9.84
C GLN A 4 1.68 7.39 11.17
N SER A 5 1.75 8.67 11.49
CA SER A 5 2.07 9.17 12.83
C SER A 5 0.88 9.05 13.79
N MET A 6 1.10 9.35 15.05
CA MET A 6 0.03 9.36 16.07
C MET A 6 -1.09 10.37 15.75
N ASP A 7 -0.78 11.46 15.05
CA ASP A 7 -1.73 12.47 14.59
C ASP A 7 -2.34 12.16 13.21
N GLY A 8 -2.06 10.95 12.66
CA GLY A 8 -2.67 10.45 11.43
C GLY A 8 -2.08 11.02 10.15
N CYS A 9 -0.91 11.67 10.23
CA CYS A 9 -0.20 12.16 9.07
C CYS A 9 0.60 11.04 8.39
N PRO A 10 0.82 11.10 7.06
CA PRO A 10 1.62 10.10 6.37
C PRO A 10 3.07 10.08 6.87
N VAL A 11 3.62 8.90 7.02
CA VAL A 11 5.01 8.68 7.39
C VAL A 11 5.67 7.80 6.35
N LYS A 12 6.86 8.20 5.91
CA LYS A 12 7.68 7.37 5.02
C LYS A 12 8.30 6.22 5.82
N ALA A 13 8.01 5.00 5.42
CA ALA A 13 8.60 3.84 6.06
C ALA A 13 9.92 3.47 5.38
N ASP A 14 10.89 3.08 6.18
CA ASP A 14 12.21 2.67 5.68
C ASP A 14 12.21 1.22 5.18
N ASN A 15 11.31 0.38 5.71
CA ASN A 15 11.23 -1.05 5.39
C ASN A 15 9.76 -1.46 5.16
N TYR A 16 9.25 -1.24 3.96
CA TYR A 16 7.85 -1.54 3.63
C TYR A 16 7.51 -3.02 3.63
N PHE A 17 8.48 -3.93 3.49
CA PHE A 17 8.21 -5.29 3.07
C PHE A 17 8.67 -6.40 4.01
N ASP A 18 9.40 -6.09 5.06
CA ASP A 18 10.06 -7.10 5.91
C ASP A 18 9.14 -8.13 6.57
N SER A 19 7.84 -7.86 6.66
CA SER A 19 6.91 -8.81 7.29
C SER A 19 5.69 -9.17 6.44
N VAL A 20 5.54 -8.58 5.27
CA VAL A 20 4.30 -8.65 4.49
C VAL A 20 4.49 -9.35 3.16
N ALA A 21 5.68 -9.26 2.58
CA ALA A 21 5.97 -9.76 1.24
C ALA A 21 5.67 -11.27 1.08
N ASP A 22 5.85 -12.05 2.13
CA ASP A 22 5.65 -13.50 2.06
C ASP A 22 4.17 -13.92 2.04
N ALA A 23 3.28 -13.05 2.51
CA ALA A 23 1.86 -13.37 2.67
C ALA A 23 1.00 -13.09 1.43
N PHE A 24 1.52 -12.33 0.45
CA PHE A 24 0.74 -11.86 -0.70
C PHE A 24 1.32 -12.32 -2.03
N GLY A 25 0.43 -12.53 -3.01
CA GLY A 25 0.82 -12.94 -4.36
C GLY A 25 1.39 -11.81 -5.21
N SER A 26 0.83 -10.60 -5.06
CA SER A 26 1.20 -9.43 -5.86
C SER A 26 1.25 -8.18 -5.01
N VAL A 27 2.03 -7.20 -5.45
CA VAL A 27 2.20 -5.90 -4.80
C VAL A 27 1.81 -4.80 -5.77
N LEU A 28 1.01 -3.84 -5.31
CA LEU A 28 0.65 -2.64 -6.04
C LEU A 28 1.26 -1.43 -5.34
N ILE A 29 2.03 -0.64 -6.06
CA ILE A 29 2.68 0.57 -5.56
C ILE A 29 2.52 1.74 -6.54
N ASP A 30 2.66 2.95 -6.02
CA ASP A 30 2.76 4.14 -6.86
C ASP A 30 4.18 4.35 -7.39
N GLU A 31 4.27 5.27 -8.34
CA GLU A 31 5.53 5.62 -8.99
C GLU A 31 6.56 6.17 -7.99
N GLU A 32 6.14 7.01 -7.06
CA GLU A 32 7.04 7.58 -6.06
C GLU A 32 7.65 6.49 -5.17
N THR A 33 6.83 5.57 -4.70
CA THR A 33 7.29 4.41 -3.91
C THR A 33 8.27 3.54 -4.70
N TYR A 34 7.95 3.27 -5.97
CA TYR A 34 8.82 2.50 -6.85
C TYR A 34 10.18 3.17 -7.05
N LEU A 35 10.19 4.46 -7.40
CA LEU A 35 11.44 5.20 -7.63
C LEU A 35 12.28 5.27 -6.36
N ARG A 36 11.66 5.48 -5.21
CA ARG A 36 12.35 5.49 -3.92
C ARG A 36 13.01 4.15 -3.64
N MET A 37 12.32 3.06 -3.85
CA MET A 37 12.86 1.71 -3.65
C MET A 37 13.96 1.39 -4.65
N TYR A 38 13.79 1.77 -5.91
CA TYR A 38 14.78 1.56 -6.96
C TYR A 38 16.06 2.35 -6.74
N LEU A 39 15.96 3.57 -6.23
CA LEU A 39 17.10 4.46 -6.00
C LEU A 39 17.85 4.17 -4.69
N THR A 40 17.16 3.60 -3.70
CA THR A 40 17.75 3.38 -2.37
C THR A 40 18.39 2.04 -2.19
N ASP A 41 18.09 1.06 -3.05
CA ASP A 41 18.71 -0.23 -2.96
C ASP A 41 18.87 -1.05 -4.20
N LEU A 42 19.85 -1.65 -4.09
CA LEU A 42 20.62 -2.61 -4.77
C LEU A 42 19.88 -3.92 -5.10
N ASP A 43 19.05 -4.39 -4.22
CA ASP A 43 18.29 -5.62 -4.39
C ASP A 43 16.80 -5.37 -4.24
N TRP A 44 16.08 -5.45 -5.34
CA TRP A 44 14.63 -5.38 -5.34
C TRP A 44 14.05 -6.44 -4.40
N PRO A 45 13.44 -6.07 -3.26
CA PRO A 45 13.05 -7.04 -2.22
C PRO A 45 11.92 -7.98 -2.64
N LEU A 46 11.24 -7.66 -3.74
CA LEU A 46 10.05 -8.36 -4.23
C LEU A 46 10.33 -9.22 -5.48
N THR A 47 11.53 -9.75 -5.61
CA THR A 47 11.94 -10.51 -6.80
C THR A 47 11.07 -11.72 -7.12
N ALA A 48 10.42 -12.29 -6.11
CA ALA A 48 9.53 -13.44 -6.26
C ALA A 48 8.05 -13.08 -6.51
N LYS A 49 7.68 -11.80 -6.38
CA LYS A 49 6.30 -11.32 -6.49
C LYS A 49 6.09 -10.53 -7.76
N GLU A 50 4.86 -10.56 -8.29
CA GLU A 50 4.46 -9.61 -9.31
C GLU A 50 4.28 -8.22 -8.68
N THR A 51 4.99 -7.23 -9.21
CA THR A 51 4.86 -5.85 -8.78
C THR A 51 4.17 -5.03 -9.87
N LEU A 52 3.07 -4.39 -9.50
CA LEU A 52 2.31 -3.48 -10.32
C LEU A 52 2.64 -2.06 -9.88
N VAL A 53 3.16 -1.26 -10.79
CA VAL A 53 3.48 0.14 -10.55
C VAL A 53 2.48 1.02 -11.28
N VAL A 54 1.70 1.79 -10.54
CA VAL A 54 0.78 2.77 -11.13
C VAL A 54 1.55 4.03 -11.46
N THR A 55 1.51 4.42 -12.72
CA THR A 55 2.21 5.59 -13.22
C THR A 55 1.34 6.40 -14.17
N ASN A 56 1.54 7.72 -14.21
CA ASN A 56 0.93 8.62 -15.18
C ASN A 56 1.85 8.96 -16.36
N GLY A 57 3.05 8.42 -16.39
CA GLY A 57 4.07 8.69 -17.41
C GLY A 57 4.79 7.46 -17.90
N CYS A 58 5.69 7.65 -18.85
CA CYS A 58 6.63 6.63 -19.27
C CYS A 58 7.82 6.65 -18.33
N ILE A 59 7.93 5.64 -17.48
CA ILE A 59 9.19 5.38 -16.80
C ILE A 59 9.97 4.44 -17.70
N ASP A 60 11.06 4.93 -18.23
CA ASP A 60 12.01 4.11 -18.98
C ASP A 60 12.93 3.39 -17.99
N VAL A 61 12.44 2.31 -17.43
CA VAL A 61 13.25 1.44 -16.60
C VAL A 61 13.46 0.13 -17.34
N THR A 62 14.54 0.04 -18.01
CA THR A 62 15.05 -1.20 -18.59
C THR A 62 15.49 -2.13 -17.47
N GLY A 63 14.62 -2.93 -16.97
CA GLY A 63 15.05 -3.81 -15.90
C GLY A 63 14.04 -4.86 -15.54
N THR A 64 14.18 -5.93 -16.16
CA THR A 64 14.16 -7.26 -15.59
C THR A 64 13.26 -7.42 -14.36
N ARG A 65 12.41 -8.34 -14.43
CA ARG A 65 11.73 -8.96 -13.32
C ARG A 65 10.28 -8.52 -13.27
N ARG A 66 9.48 -9.25 -12.79
CA ARG A 66 8.04 -9.22 -12.61
C ARG A 66 7.42 -7.85 -12.19
N VAL A 67 7.95 -6.78 -12.80
CA VAL A 67 7.44 -5.42 -12.63
C VAL A 67 6.65 -5.05 -13.87
N ARG A 68 5.40 -4.68 -13.69
CA ARG A 68 4.50 -4.24 -14.74
C ARG A 68 4.01 -2.84 -14.43
N PHE A 69 4.15 -1.95 -15.38
CA PHE A 69 3.64 -0.58 -15.26
C PHE A 69 2.19 -0.52 -15.75
N VAL A 70 1.34 0.07 -14.91
CA VAL A 70 -0.08 0.28 -15.19
C VAL A 70 -0.30 1.77 -15.39
N THR A 71 -0.69 2.16 -16.60
CA THR A 71 -1.02 3.55 -16.93
C THR A 71 -2.54 3.72 -16.95
N GLY A 72 -3.03 4.70 -16.20
CA GLY A 72 -4.42 5.13 -16.23
C GLY A 72 -5.30 4.44 -15.19
N ASP A 73 -5.91 3.29 -15.50
CA ASP A 73 -6.96 2.70 -14.67
C ASP A 73 -6.47 1.60 -13.72
N ALA A 74 -5.81 1.99 -12.62
CA ALA A 74 -5.38 1.06 -11.58
C ALA A 74 -6.55 0.34 -10.89
N VAL A 75 -7.68 1.01 -10.74
CA VAL A 75 -8.89 0.44 -10.13
C VAL A 75 -9.48 -0.65 -11.00
N GLY A 76 -9.55 -0.41 -12.32
CA GLY A 76 -10.02 -1.41 -13.30
C GLY A 76 -9.11 -2.63 -13.35
N GLU A 77 -7.81 -2.44 -13.29
CA GLU A 77 -6.84 -3.53 -13.26
C GLU A 77 -7.01 -4.40 -12.00
N LEU A 78 -7.11 -3.79 -10.82
CA LEU A 78 -7.37 -4.53 -9.59
C LEU A 78 -8.71 -5.26 -9.59
N ARG A 79 -9.75 -4.63 -10.14
CA ARG A 79 -11.06 -5.29 -10.26
C ARG A 79 -10.96 -6.52 -11.13
N ARG A 80 -10.22 -6.46 -12.22
CA ARG A 80 -9.93 -7.60 -13.09
C ARG A 80 -9.17 -8.70 -12.37
N MET A 81 -8.12 -8.37 -11.63
CA MET A 81 -7.35 -9.32 -10.83
C MET A 81 -8.21 -10.02 -9.79
N LYS A 82 -9.03 -9.28 -9.07
CA LYS A 82 -9.99 -9.87 -8.09
C LYS A 82 -10.99 -10.81 -8.78
N ALA A 83 -11.51 -10.44 -9.93
CA ALA A 83 -12.45 -11.29 -10.68
C ALA A 83 -11.82 -12.57 -11.20
N ASN A 84 -10.55 -12.53 -11.57
CA ASN A 84 -9.80 -13.70 -12.05
C ASN A 84 -9.33 -14.63 -10.92
N GLY A 85 -9.42 -14.20 -9.69
CA GLY A 85 -8.93 -14.97 -8.54
C GLY A 85 -7.41 -15.05 -8.47
N ASP A 86 -6.70 -14.04 -8.95
CA ASP A 86 -5.24 -13.99 -9.05
C ASP A 86 -4.52 -13.87 -7.68
N GLY A 87 -5.18 -14.30 -6.61
CA GLY A 87 -4.63 -14.30 -5.27
C GLY A 87 -4.84 -12.97 -4.53
N SER A 88 -4.07 -12.75 -3.47
CA SER A 88 -4.13 -11.54 -2.67
C SER A 88 -3.15 -10.49 -3.18
N VAL A 89 -3.59 -9.24 -3.19
CA VAL A 89 -2.80 -8.08 -3.59
C VAL A 89 -2.63 -7.16 -2.39
N VAL A 90 -1.40 -6.78 -2.10
CA VAL A 90 -1.10 -5.73 -1.12
C VAL A 90 -0.80 -4.43 -1.84
N ALA A 91 -1.38 -3.34 -1.38
CA ALA A 91 -1.14 -2.01 -1.94
C ALA A 91 -0.40 -1.11 -0.95
N TYR A 92 0.54 -0.35 -1.49
CA TYR A 92 1.30 0.67 -0.78
C TYR A 92 1.33 1.96 -1.56
N GLY A 93 1.40 3.07 -0.85
CA GLY A 93 1.48 4.40 -1.41
C GLY A 93 0.32 5.26 -0.94
N GLU A 94 0.59 6.54 -0.73
CA GLU A 94 -0.38 7.47 -0.17
C GLU A 94 -1.54 7.72 -1.14
N GLU A 95 -1.23 7.93 -2.41
CA GLU A 95 -2.22 8.17 -3.46
C GLU A 95 -3.04 6.91 -3.74
N ILE A 96 -2.38 5.77 -3.84
CA ILE A 96 -3.03 4.49 -4.12
C ILE A 96 -3.93 4.07 -2.97
N GLY A 97 -3.49 4.21 -1.72
CA GLY A 97 -4.29 3.85 -0.56
C GLY A 97 -5.65 4.54 -0.55
N SER A 98 -5.65 5.85 -0.76
CA SER A 98 -6.87 6.66 -0.81
C SER A 98 -7.73 6.32 -2.03
N LEU A 99 -7.13 6.14 -3.21
CA LEU A 99 -7.83 5.75 -4.43
C LEU A 99 -8.57 4.42 -4.26
N LEU A 100 -7.89 3.42 -3.71
CA LEU A 100 -8.46 2.09 -3.52
C LEU A 100 -9.54 2.07 -2.45
N LEU A 101 -9.35 2.80 -1.36
CA LEU A 101 -10.36 2.93 -0.32
C LEU A 101 -11.65 3.50 -0.90
N ASN A 102 -11.54 4.56 -1.69
CA ASN A 102 -12.68 5.18 -2.37
C ASN A 102 -13.33 4.28 -3.44
N SER A 103 -12.58 3.37 -4.04
CA SER A 103 -13.11 2.43 -5.05
C SER A 103 -13.97 1.30 -4.49
N GLY A 104 -13.93 1.10 -3.17
CA GLY A 104 -14.62 0.00 -2.50
C GLY A 104 -13.96 -1.39 -2.65
N LEU A 105 -12.80 -1.47 -3.28
CA LEU A 105 -12.10 -2.73 -3.55
C LEU A 105 -11.29 -3.27 -2.37
N VAL A 106 -11.06 -2.46 -1.35
CA VAL A 106 -10.26 -2.83 -0.18
C VAL A 106 -11.06 -3.77 0.72
N ASP A 107 -10.46 -4.89 1.10
CA ASP A 107 -11.04 -5.89 2.01
C ASP A 107 -10.44 -5.78 3.41
N GLU A 108 -9.18 -5.39 3.50
CA GLU A 108 -8.43 -5.26 4.75
C GLU A 108 -7.53 -4.00 4.71
N ILE A 109 -7.45 -3.30 5.82
CA ILE A 109 -6.55 -2.15 6.00
C ILE A 109 -5.61 -2.47 7.14
N THR A 110 -4.32 -2.49 6.86
CA THR A 110 -3.30 -2.54 7.91
C THR A 110 -2.70 -1.16 8.10
N VAL A 111 -2.83 -0.65 9.31
CA VAL A 111 -2.27 0.64 9.71
C VAL A 111 -1.09 0.40 10.64
N ILE A 112 0.06 0.94 10.29
CA ILE A 112 1.24 1.00 11.16
C ILE A 112 1.34 2.42 11.72
N THR A 113 1.10 2.56 13.00
CA THR A 113 1.23 3.84 13.68
C THR A 113 2.61 3.96 14.31
N VAL A 114 3.35 4.95 13.86
CA VAL A 114 4.68 5.31 14.41
C VAL A 114 4.48 6.19 15.64
N PRO A 115 5.17 5.93 16.77
CA PRO A 115 5.05 6.73 17.98
C PRO A 115 5.75 8.08 17.82
N GLY A 116 5.09 9.01 17.17
CA GLY A 116 5.59 10.36 16.89
C GLY A 116 4.49 11.24 16.33
N LEU A 117 4.72 12.53 16.37
CA LEU A 117 3.86 13.56 15.81
C LEU A 117 4.58 14.23 14.65
N VAL A 118 3.91 14.31 13.52
CA VAL A 118 4.44 14.97 12.31
C VAL A 118 3.89 16.39 12.18
N GLY A 119 2.62 16.58 12.50
CA GLY A 119 1.91 17.84 12.28
C GLY A 119 1.54 18.05 10.82
N GLY A 120 0.67 19.00 10.59
CA GLY A 120 0.20 19.33 9.23
C GLY A 120 -1.26 18.93 9.00
N ASN A 121 -1.71 19.14 7.77
CA ASN A 121 -3.11 18.88 7.37
C ASN A 121 -3.25 17.64 6.50
N GLU A 122 -2.17 17.01 6.12
CA GLU A 122 -2.19 15.80 5.31
C GLU A 122 -2.60 14.60 6.14
N LYS A 123 -3.37 13.71 5.54
CA LYS A 123 -3.82 12.47 6.17
C LYS A 123 -3.27 11.27 5.40
N ALA A 124 -2.80 10.27 6.13
CA ALA A 124 -2.29 9.04 5.56
C ALA A 124 -3.39 8.22 4.85
N LEU A 125 -4.64 8.37 5.29
CA LEU A 125 -5.81 7.83 4.61
C LEU A 125 -6.85 8.94 4.41
N VAL A 126 -7.30 9.11 3.17
CA VAL A 126 -8.34 10.06 2.82
C VAL A 126 -9.53 9.29 2.23
N CYS A 127 -10.65 9.35 2.92
CA CYS A 127 -11.92 8.89 2.39
C CYS A 127 -12.72 10.09 1.87
N GLY A 128 -13.06 10.06 0.58
CA GLY A 128 -13.73 11.19 -0.06
C GLY A 128 -15.20 11.35 0.33
N GLN A 129 -15.85 10.25 0.66
CA GLN A 129 -17.25 10.23 1.11
C GLN A 129 -17.46 9.15 2.16
N ASP A 130 -18.27 9.48 3.16
CA ASP A 130 -18.79 8.47 4.07
C ASP A 130 -19.86 7.66 3.31
N ASP A 131 -19.52 6.43 3.02
CA ASP A 131 -20.42 5.49 2.35
C ASP A 131 -21.07 4.49 3.32
N GLY A 132 -20.95 4.75 4.61
CA GLY A 132 -21.51 3.91 5.67
C GLY A 132 -20.78 2.58 5.86
N ARG A 133 -19.64 2.36 5.21
CA ARG A 133 -18.85 1.14 5.43
C ARG A 133 -18.34 1.07 6.86
N VAL A 134 -18.57 -0.06 7.47
CA VAL A 134 -18.09 -0.34 8.83
C VAL A 134 -16.88 -1.25 8.77
N TRP A 135 -15.87 -0.89 9.54
CA TRP A 135 -14.65 -1.66 9.70
C TRP A 135 -14.54 -2.16 11.14
N SER A 136 -14.05 -3.37 11.31
CA SER A 136 -13.80 -3.95 12.63
C SER A 136 -12.32 -4.20 12.84
N VAL A 137 -11.83 -3.96 14.06
CA VAL A 137 -10.47 -4.32 14.43
C VAL A 137 -10.34 -5.83 14.50
N GLN A 138 -9.53 -6.40 13.63
CA GLN A 138 -9.22 -7.82 13.61
C GLN A 138 -8.07 -8.17 14.55
N SER A 139 -7.07 -7.30 14.60
CA SER A 139 -5.94 -7.43 15.52
C SER A 139 -5.26 -6.10 15.76
N SER A 140 -4.62 -5.99 16.92
CA SER A 140 -3.73 -4.85 17.24
C SER A 140 -2.54 -5.36 18.03
N LYS A 141 -1.33 -4.97 17.62
CA LYS A 141 -0.09 -5.46 18.23
C LYS A 141 0.96 -4.36 18.27
N VAL A 142 1.65 -4.25 19.40
CA VAL A 142 2.88 -3.46 19.48
C VAL A 142 4.03 -4.26 18.90
N LEU A 143 4.76 -3.65 17.99
CA LEU A 143 5.94 -4.22 17.35
C LEU A 143 7.19 -3.99 18.21
N GLU A 144 8.27 -4.72 17.93
CA GLU A 144 9.52 -4.64 18.69
C GLU A 144 10.16 -3.24 18.67
N ASP A 145 9.94 -2.50 17.59
CA ASP A 145 10.41 -1.11 17.42
C ASP A 145 9.47 -0.05 18.04
N GLY A 146 8.45 -0.47 18.75
CA GLY A 146 7.48 0.39 19.43
C GLY A 146 6.35 0.91 18.56
N LYS A 147 6.33 0.58 17.26
CA LYS A 147 5.19 0.89 16.39
C LYS A 147 3.98 0.04 16.75
N VAL A 148 2.80 0.52 16.43
CA VAL A 148 1.55 -0.23 16.61
C VAL A 148 1.01 -0.65 15.25
N ARG A 149 0.86 -1.95 15.05
CA ARG A 149 0.19 -2.52 13.88
C ARG A 149 -1.26 -2.82 14.23
N THR A 150 -2.18 -2.21 13.51
CA THR A 150 -3.61 -2.49 13.64
C THR A 150 -4.16 -2.96 12.28
N VAL A 151 -4.89 -4.06 12.31
CA VAL A 151 -5.53 -4.64 11.13
C VAL A 151 -7.04 -4.45 11.26
N TYR A 152 -7.63 -3.86 10.24
CA TYR A 152 -9.07 -3.65 10.11
C TYR A 152 -9.59 -4.50 8.96
N GLY A 153 -10.62 -5.28 9.24
CA GLY A 153 -11.37 -6.02 8.24
C GLY A 153 -12.72 -5.36 7.96
N LYS A 154 -13.21 -5.55 6.76
CA LYS A 154 -14.55 -5.12 6.36
C LYS A 154 -15.59 -5.98 7.07
N VAL A 155 -16.61 -5.35 7.62
CA VAL A 155 -17.77 -6.03 8.24
C VAL A 155 -18.78 -6.41 7.19
#